data_bca0b700f1a50ff3800bfd711184e0dd
#
_entry.id   bca0b700f1a50ff3800bfd711184e0dd
#
_cell.length_a   1.000
_cell.length_b   1.000
_cell.length_c   1.000
_cell.angle_alpha   90.00
_cell.angle_beta   90.00
_cell.angle_gamma   90.00
#
_symmetry.space_group_name_H-M   'P 1'
#
loop_
_entity.id
_entity.type
_entity.pdbx_description
1 polymer ?
#
loop_
_entity_poly.entity_id
_entity_poly.type
_entity_poly.pdbx_seq_one_letter_code
_entity_poly.pdbx_strand_id
1 'polypeptide(L)'
;RDGKKDGGNLLTSSMYYPYRMLVTLSTFEPETMRSLFRRLLDEQRPLPLRYEEFRDGCEECRERFQKSDPDHQKANSHYQDLRAISVYLTFEYPEKYFLYKYQMFKQFSDLLGLSSMRQTTKGEKAESALISYNKMCETIVDAVRKDPELQAMSKARLDENCYPDPEFHLLTMDIIYF
;
A
#
# COMPACT_ATOMS: atom_id res chain seq x y z
N ARG A 1 23.32 -14.16 12.34
CA ARG A 1 22.50 -13.17 11.62
C ARG A 1 21.08 -13.41 12.06
N ASP A 2 20.59 -12.54 12.92
CA ASP A 2 19.23 -12.60 13.43
C ASP A 2 18.26 -12.38 12.28
N GLY A 3 17.37 -13.34 12.06
CA GLY A 3 16.34 -13.28 11.05
C GLY A 3 15.33 -12.18 11.34
N LYS A 4 15.69 -10.93 11.02
CA LYS A 4 14.72 -9.87 10.87
C LYS A 4 13.84 -10.27 9.68
N LYS A 5 12.59 -10.55 9.98
CA LYS A 5 11.58 -10.98 9.02
C LYS A 5 11.42 -9.90 7.96
N ASP A 6 11.62 -10.28 6.73
CA ASP A 6 11.46 -9.42 5.55
C ASP A 6 10.05 -8.79 5.54
N GLY A 7 9.98 -7.50 5.20
CA GLY A 7 8.74 -6.72 5.24
C GLY A 7 8.40 -6.07 6.60
N GLY A 8 9.30 -6.11 7.60
CA GLY A 8 9.05 -5.80 9.00
C GLY A 8 8.32 -4.50 9.32
N ASN A 9 8.62 -3.39 8.67
CA ASN A 9 8.02 -2.10 9.04
C ASN A 9 6.83 -1.65 8.18
N LEU A 10 6.65 -2.22 7.00
CA LEU A 10 5.54 -1.86 6.10
C LEU A 10 4.24 -2.56 6.51
N LEU A 11 4.31 -3.87 6.76
CA LEU A 11 3.17 -4.74 7.06
C LEU A 11 3.15 -5.29 8.48
N THR A 12 4.03 -4.83 9.36
CA THR A 12 4.05 -5.22 10.78
C THR A 12 4.61 -4.09 11.61
N SER A 13 3.82 -3.55 12.52
CA SER A 13 4.25 -2.57 13.52
C SER A 13 3.47 -2.79 14.82
N SER A 14 3.79 -2.03 15.87
CA SER A 14 3.04 -2.11 17.13
C SER A 14 1.55 -1.96 16.88
N MET A 15 0.75 -2.93 17.31
CA MET A 15 -0.72 -2.97 17.19
C MET A 15 -1.28 -3.05 15.74
N TYR A 16 -0.43 -3.27 14.72
CA TYR A 16 -0.82 -3.35 13.32
C TYR A 16 -0.16 -4.57 12.66
N TYR A 17 -0.96 -5.60 12.31
CA TYR A 17 -0.49 -6.93 11.93
C TYR A 17 -1.05 -7.46 10.59
N PRO A 18 -1.08 -6.67 9.50
CA PRO A 18 -1.63 -7.12 8.22
C PRO A 18 -0.93 -8.37 7.68
N TYR A 19 0.41 -8.45 7.76
CA TYR A 19 1.15 -9.62 7.31
C TYR A 19 0.75 -10.90 8.07
N ARG A 20 0.66 -10.83 9.39
CA ARG A 20 0.26 -11.98 10.21
C ARG A 20 -1.14 -12.46 9.85
N MET A 21 -2.09 -11.54 9.70
CA MET A 21 -3.46 -11.88 9.33
C MET A 21 -3.54 -12.38 7.88
N LEU A 22 -2.77 -11.81 6.97
CA LEU A 22 -2.67 -12.32 5.60
C LEU A 22 -2.23 -13.80 5.57
N VAL A 23 -1.18 -14.14 6.31
CA VAL A 23 -0.70 -15.54 6.43
C VAL A 23 -1.79 -16.42 7.06
N THR A 24 -2.43 -15.97 8.12
CA THR A 24 -3.51 -16.70 8.80
C THR A 24 -4.67 -17.01 7.84
N LEU A 25 -5.19 -16.00 7.14
CA LEU A 25 -6.31 -16.15 6.21
C LEU A 25 -5.92 -16.99 4.99
N SER A 26 -4.69 -16.82 4.49
CA SER A 26 -4.18 -17.62 3.36
C SER A 26 -3.97 -19.09 3.73
N THR A 27 -3.66 -19.37 4.98
CA THR A 27 -3.57 -20.75 5.49
C THR A 27 -4.96 -21.37 5.67
N PHE A 28 -5.93 -20.57 6.11
CA PHE A 28 -7.29 -21.02 6.34
C PHE A 28 -8.08 -21.25 5.05
N GLU A 29 -8.06 -20.27 4.14
CA GLU A 29 -8.76 -20.33 2.85
C GLU A 29 -7.83 -19.91 1.68
N PRO A 30 -6.88 -20.76 1.26
CA PRO A 30 -5.86 -20.39 0.27
C PRO A 30 -6.45 -20.00 -1.09
N GLU A 31 -7.49 -20.68 -1.57
CA GLU A 31 -8.09 -20.37 -2.87
C GLU A 31 -8.91 -19.08 -2.85
N THR A 32 -9.60 -18.80 -1.76
CA THR A 32 -10.29 -17.52 -1.56
C THR A 32 -9.30 -16.37 -1.60
N MET A 33 -8.22 -16.46 -0.83
CA MET A 33 -7.19 -15.42 -0.78
C MET A 33 -6.49 -15.24 -2.13
N ARG A 34 -6.17 -16.34 -2.83
CA ARG A 34 -5.60 -16.29 -4.19
C ARG A 34 -6.53 -15.58 -5.17
N SER A 35 -7.82 -15.86 -5.10
CA SER A 35 -8.84 -15.21 -5.95
C SER A 35 -8.95 -13.71 -5.64
N LEU A 36 -8.92 -13.32 -4.37
CA LEU A 36 -8.94 -11.92 -3.95
C LEU A 36 -7.72 -11.17 -4.47
N PHE A 37 -6.51 -11.73 -4.36
CA PHE A 37 -5.31 -11.11 -4.90
C PHE A 37 -5.34 -10.99 -6.43
N ARG A 38 -5.78 -12.00 -7.16
CA ARG A 38 -5.93 -11.91 -8.62
C ARG A 38 -6.83 -10.75 -9.03
N ARG A 39 -7.94 -10.53 -8.30
CA ARG A 39 -8.86 -9.42 -8.56
C ARG A 39 -8.28 -8.07 -8.14
N LEU A 40 -7.55 -8.01 -7.02
CA LEU A 40 -6.87 -6.79 -6.58
C LEU A 40 -5.83 -6.33 -7.60
N LEU A 41 -5.08 -7.26 -8.17
CA LEU A 41 -3.98 -6.99 -9.10
C LEU A 41 -4.43 -6.89 -10.57
N ASP A 42 -5.72 -7.04 -10.87
CA ASP A 42 -6.26 -6.91 -12.23
C ASP A 42 -6.41 -5.43 -12.62
N GLU A 43 -5.40 -4.89 -13.29
CA GLU A 43 -5.34 -3.50 -13.75
C GLU A 43 -6.42 -3.10 -14.77
N GLN A 44 -7.15 -4.05 -15.35
CA GLN A 44 -8.27 -3.76 -16.23
C GLN A 44 -9.53 -3.33 -15.45
N ARG A 45 -9.54 -3.48 -14.15
CA ARG A 45 -10.65 -3.15 -13.26
C ARG A 45 -10.39 -1.85 -12.50
N PRO A 46 -11.42 -1.02 -12.27
CA PRO A 46 -11.27 0.22 -11.51
C PRO A 46 -10.72 -0.03 -10.10
N LEU A 47 -9.73 0.76 -9.68
CA LEU A 47 -9.09 0.64 -8.37
C LEU A 47 -10.09 0.66 -7.19
N PRO A 48 -11.13 1.53 -7.17
CA PRO A 48 -12.11 1.52 -6.09
C PRO A 48 -12.81 0.15 -5.93
N LEU A 49 -13.21 -0.46 -7.04
CA LEU A 49 -13.87 -1.76 -7.02
C LEU A 49 -12.92 -2.86 -6.53
N ARG A 50 -11.66 -2.86 -7.00
CA ARG A 50 -10.63 -3.82 -6.58
C ARG A 50 -10.36 -3.71 -5.08
N TYR A 51 -10.28 -2.48 -4.58
CA TYR A 51 -10.07 -2.20 -3.17
C TYR A 51 -11.21 -2.73 -2.30
N GLU A 52 -12.45 -2.38 -2.63
CA GLU A 52 -13.63 -2.81 -1.89
C GLU A 52 -13.75 -4.34 -1.85
N GLU A 53 -13.69 -4.99 -3.00
CA GLU A 53 -13.79 -6.45 -3.08
C GLU A 53 -12.70 -7.18 -2.29
N PHE A 54 -11.47 -6.67 -2.32
CA PHE A 54 -10.38 -7.27 -1.55
C PHE A 54 -10.61 -7.10 -0.05
N ARG A 55 -10.93 -5.89 0.40
CA ARG A 55 -11.19 -5.59 1.80
C ARG A 55 -12.37 -6.42 2.33
N ASP A 56 -13.50 -6.38 1.62
CA ASP A 56 -14.72 -7.06 2.06
C ASP A 56 -14.56 -8.59 2.01
N GLY A 57 -13.88 -9.13 1.00
CA GLY A 57 -13.56 -10.54 0.94
C GLY A 57 -12.61 -10.99 2.05
N CYS A 58 -11.65 -10.16 2.46
CA CYS A 58 -10.80 -10.42 3.62
C CYS A 58 -11.61 -10.40 4.92
N GLU A 59 -12.58 -9.48 5.05
CA GLU A 59 -13.46 -9.44 6.23
C GLU A 59 -14.35 -10.67 6.31
N GLU A 60 -14.97 -11.08 5.23
CA GLU A 60 -15.77 -12.31 5.17
C GLU A 60 -14.94 -13.56 5.53
N CYS A 61 -13.71 -13.66 5.01
CA CYS A 61 -12.80 -14.74 5.34
C CYS A 61 -12.42 -14.71 6.84
N ARG A 62 -12.14 -13.52 7.39
CA ARG A 62 -11.86 -13.33 8.82
C ARG A 62 -13.04 -13.77 9.69
N GLU A 63 -14.27 -13.41 9.31
CA GLU A 63 -15.47 -13.83 10.06
C GLU A 63 -15.63 -15.34 10.06
N ARG A 64 -15.43 -16.01 8.92
CA ARG A 64 -15.45 -17.48 8.85
C ARG A 64 -14.35 -18.11 9.70
N PHE A 65 -13.13 -17.56 9.64
CA PHE A 65 -12.03 -17.98 10.48
C PHE A 65 -12.36 -17.83 11.96
N GLN A 66 -12.91 -16.68 12.38
CA GLN A 66 -13.29 -16.42 13.76
C GLN A 66 -14.35 -17.40 14.29
N LYS A 67 -15.29 -17.81 13.42
CA LYS A 67 -16.38 -18.74 13.77
C LYS A 67 -15.95 -20.21 13.73
N SER A 68 -14.81 -20.53 13.10
CA SER A 68 -14.35 -21.92 12.89
C SER A 68 -13.83 -22.59 14.16
N ASP A 69 -13.32 -21.83 15.13
CA ASP A 69 -12.76 -22.33 16.38
C ASP A 69 -12.91 -21.30 17.51
N PRO A 70 -13.26 -21.71 18.74
CA PRO A 70 -13.31 -20.80 19.90
C PRO A 70 -12.00 -20.05 20.16
N ASP A 71 -10.84 -20.63 19.87
CA ASP A 71 -9.52 -20.01 20.03
C ASP A 71 -9.29 -18.87 19.02
N HIS A 72 -10.05 -18.82 17.92
CA HIS A 72 -9.97 -17.79 16.89
C HIS A 72 -10.75 -16.52 17.21
N GLN A 73 -11.52 -16.48 18.31
CA GLN A 73 -12.37 -15.33 18.66
C GLN A 73 -11.63 -14.01 18.82
N LYS A 74 -10.32 -14.03 19.05
CA LYS A 74 -9.47 -12.85 19.16
C LYS A 74 -9.10 -12.21 17.82
N ALA A 75 -9.46 -12.81 16.68
CA ALA A 75 -9.22 -12.26 15.35
C ALA A 75 -10.23 -11.14 15.02
N ASN A 76 -10.10 -9.99 15.67
CA ASN A 76 -11.07 -8.88 15.59
C ASN A 76 -10.83 -7.94 14.39
N SER A 77 -9.76 -8.10 13.64
CA SER A 77 -9.45 -7.29 12.47
C SER A 77 -8.61 -8.09 11.47
N HIS A 78 -8.89 -7.91 10.19
CA HIS A 78 -8.04 -8.46 9.12
C HIS A 78 -6.85 -7.56 8.79
N TYR A 79 -6.84 -6.30 9.20
CA TYR A 79 -5.80 -5.28 8.95
C TYR A 79 -5.48 -5.01 7.47
N GLN A 80 -6.31 -5.47 6.53
CA GLN A 80 -6.12 -5.23 5.10
C GLN A 80 -6.78 -3.89 4.72
N ASP A 81 -6.17 -2.81 5.14
CA ASP A 81 -6.58 -1.43 4.91
C ASP A 81 -5.83 -0.79 3.72
N LEU A 82 -6.02 0.52 3.51
CA LEU A 82 -5.34 1.26 2.45
C LEU A 82 -3.83 1.13 2.50
N ARG A 83 -3.24 1.13 3.70
CA ARG A 83 -1.80 1.00 3.87
C ARG A 83 -1.31 -0.36 3.40
N ALA A 84 -1.96 -1.44 3.84
CA ALA A 84 -1.58 -2.80 3.43
C ALA A 84 -1.79 -3.01 1.92
N ILE A 85 -2.93 -2.58 1.39
CA ILE A 85 -3.26 -2.72 -0.02
C ILE A 85 -2.30 -1.92 -0.91
N SER A 86 -1.92 -0.69 -0.50
CA SER A 86 -0.91 0.08 -1.24
C SER A 86 0.43 -0.63 -1.32
N VAL A 87 0.85 -1.36 -0.28
CA VAL A 87 2.08 -2.15 -0.30
C VAL A 87 2.01 -3.24 -1.38
N TYR A 88 0.89 -3.98 -1.45
CA TYR A 88 0.73 -5.03 -2.46
C TYR A 88 0.74 -4.48 -3.88
N LEU A 89 0.03 -3.37 -4.10
CA LEU A 89 -0.02 -2.72 -5.40
C LEU A 89 1.34 -2.14 -5.82
N THR A 90 2.06 -1.51 -4.88
CA THR A 90 3.39 -0.94 -5.16
C THR A 90 4.44 -2.03 -5.44
N PHE A 91 4.38 -3.17 -4.76
CA PHE A 91 5.31 -4.27 -5.03
C PHE A 91 5.07 -4.94 -6.40
N GLU A 92 3.83 -5.01 -6.84
CA GLU A 92 3.50 -5.60 -8.15
C GLU A 92 3.68 -4.60 -9.30
N TYR A 93 3.34 -3.32 -9.06
CA TYR A 93 3.35 -2.25 -10.05
C TYR A 93 4.08 -1.01 -9.51
N PRO A 94 5.39 -1.09 -9.29
CA PRO A 94 6.17 0.01 -8.70
C PRO A 94 6.18 1.27 -9.57
N GLU A 95 5.89 1.14 -10.86
CA GLU A 95 5.76 2.25 -11.81
C GLU A 95 4.36 2.91 -11.83
N LYS A 96 3.42 2.46 -10.96
CA LYS A 96 2.04 2.96 -10.95
C LYS A 96 1.55 3.39 -9.59
N TYR A 97 2.05 2.77 -8.53
CA TYR A 97 1.53 2.98 -7.19
C TYR A 97 2.63 3.41 -6.23
N PHE A 98 2.19 4.03 -5.12
CA PHE A 98 3.05 4.53 -4.07
C PHE A 98 2.62 3.95 -2.72
N LEU A 99 3.60 3.74 -1.83
CA LEU A 99 3.34 3.29 -0.46
C LEU A 99 2.54 4.34 0.31
N TYR A 100 1.29 4.04 0.61
CA TYR A 100 0.41 4.96 1.32
C TYR A 100 0.66 4.95 2.82
N LYS A 101 0.85 6.13 3.41
CA LYS A 101 0.82 6.35 4.85
C LYS A 101 0.20 7.70 5.14
N TYR A 102 -0.91 7.72 5.87
CA TYR A 102 -1.68 8.93 6.13
C TYR A 102 -0.85 10.10 6.68
N GLN A 103 0.09 9.84 7.61
CA GLN A 103 0.94 10.89 8.17
C GLN A 103 1.84 11.53 7.11
N MET A 104 2.38 10.74 6.21
CA MET A 104 3.19 11.25 5.09
C MET A 104 2.32 12.05 4.12
N PHE A 105 1.14 11.54 3.76
CA PHE A 105 0.18 12.28 2.95
C PHE A 105 -0.17 13.62 3.59
N LYS A 106 -0.42 13.64 4.90
CA LYS A 106 -0.72 14.88 5.65
C LYS A 106 0.45 15.86 5.57
N GLN A 107 1.65 15.44 5.95
CA GLN A 107 2.83 16.32 6.02
C GLN A 107 3.18 16.90 4.64
N PHE A 108 3.26 16.06 3.61
CA PHE A 108 3.62 16.50 2.27
C PHE A 108 2.53 17.33 1.60
N SER A 109 1.26 17.00 1.76
CA SER A 109 0.19 17.85 1.21
C SER A 109 0.16 19.24 1.86
N ASP A 110 0.48 19.35 3.16
CA ASP A 110 0.60 20.64 3.83
C ASP A 110 1.84 21.40 3.31
N LEU A 111 2.99 20.73 3.18
CA LEU A 111 4.23 21.31 2.66
C LEU A 111 4.07 21.85 1.22
N LEU A 112 3.38 21.12 0.37
CA LEU A 112 3.15 21.48 -1.03
C LEU A 112 1.98 22.45 -1.24
N GLY A 113 1.27 22.86 -0.17
CA GLY A 113 0.07 23.69 -0.28
C GLY A 113 -1.15 22.94 -0.87
N LEU A 114 -1.14 21.62 -0.86
CA LEU A 114 -2.16 20.75 -1.44
C LEU A 114 -3.09 20.14 -0.38
N SER A 115 -3.28 20.81 0.74
CA SER A 115 -4.11 20.32 1.85
C SER A 115 -5.55 20.00 1.45
N SER A 116 -6.08 20.68 0.43
CA SER A 116 -7.41 20.39 -0.15
C SER A 116 -7.53 19.00 -0.75
N MET A 117 -6.44 18.39 -1.20
CA MET A 117 -6.44 17.02 -1.75
C MET A 117 -6.75 15.94 -0.68
N ARG A 118 -6.64 16.28 0.60
CA ARG A 118 -7.00 15.40 1.71
C ARG A 118 -8.45 15.57 2.18
N GLN A 119 -9.13 16.59 1.67
CA GLN A 119 -10.51 16.82 2.02
C GLN A 119 -11.37 15.77 1.32
N THR A 120 -11.75 14.75 2.06
CA THR A 120 -12.80 13.83 1.64
C THR A 120 -14.14 14.46 1.96
N THR A 121 -15.01 14.52 1.00
CA THR A 121 -16.41 14.93 1.21
C THR A 121 -17.06 13.90 2.15
N LYS A 122 -17.93 14.35 3.06
CA LYS A 122 -18.64 13.46 3.98
C LYS A 122 -19.37 12.37 3.16
N GLY A 123 -18.92 11.12 3.25
CA GLY A 123 -19.43 9.99 2.47
C GLY A 123 -18.51 9.51 1.35
N GLU A 124 -17.35 10.18 1.09
CA GLU A 124 -16.35 9.62 0.20
C GLU A 124 -15.68 8.40 0.81
N LYS A 125 -15.42 7.44 -0.05
CA LYS A 125 -14.87 6.15 0.33
C LYS A 125 -13.36 6.23 0.58
N ALA A 126 -12.83 5.30 1.36
CA ALA A 126 -11.42 5.28 1.75
C ALA A 126 -10.43 5.24 0.54
N GLU A 127 -10.82 4.63 -0.58
CA GLU A 127 -10.01 4.58 -1.81
C GLU A 127 -9.77 5.95 -2.46
N SER A 128 -10.65 6.95 -2.21
CA SER A 128 -10.44 8.33 -2.66
C SER A 128 -9.17 8.92 -2.06
N ALA A 129 -8.81 8.54 -0.84
CA ALA A 129 -7.57 8.97 -0.20
C ALA A 129 -6.33 8.39 -0.91
N LEU A 130 -6.38 7.13 -1.39
CA LEU A 130 -5.29 6.53 -2.16
C LEU A 130 -5.13 7.21 -3.53
N ILE A 131 -6.23 7.48 -4.22
CA ILE A 131 -6.23 8.19 -5.50
C ILE A 131 -5.63 9.60 -5.34
N SER A 132 -6.07 10.34 -4.31
CA SER A 132 -5.56 11.69 -4.02
C SER A 132 -4.08 11.67 -3.62
N TYR A 133 -3.65 10.66 -2.87
CA TYR A 133 -2.26 10.47 -2.52
C TYR A 133 -1.39 10.17 -3.75
N ASN A 134 -1.80 9.24 -4.60
CA ASN A 134 -1.08 8.94 -5.84
C ASN A 134 -0.95 10.20 -6.71
N LYS A 135 -2.02 10.99 -6.83
CA LYS A 135 -1.97 12.27 -7.58
C LYS A 135 -0.98 13.27 -6.98
N MET A 136 -0.89 13.37 -5.65
CA MET A 136 0.13 14.19 -4.99
C MET A 136 1.54 13.66 -5.31
N CYS A 137 1.76 12.35 -5.22
CA CYS A 137 3.04 11.73 -5.54
C CYS A 137 3.47 12.00 -6.99
N GLU A 138 2.53 11.94 -7.95
CA GLU A 138 2.81 12.29 -9.35
C GLU A 138 3.30 13.74 -9.51
N THR A 139 2.81 14.66 -8.70
CA THR A 139 3.33 16.05 -8.68
C THR A 139 4.81 16.11 -8.30
N ILE A 140 5.24 15.23 -7.38
CA ILE A 140 6.65 15.11 -6.98
C ILE A 140 7.46 14.42 -8.08
N VAL A 141 6.94 13.36 -8.69
CA VAL A 141 7.55 12.70 -9.86
C VAL A 141 7.83 13.71 -10.97
N ASP A 142 6.86 14.58 -11.28
CA ASP A 142 7.01 15.62 -12.30
C ASP A 142 8.10 16.65 -11.93
N ALA A 143 8.30 16.93 -10.66
CA ALA A 143 9.42 17.77 -10.20
C ALA A 143 10.77 17.03 -10.36
N VAL A 144 10.84 15.75 -9.97
CA VAL A 144 12.03 14.92 -10.14
C VAL A 144 12.43 14.79 -11.60
N ARG A 145 11.47 14.62 -12.52
CA ARG A 145 11.73 14.56 -13.97
C ARG A 145 12.35 15.85 -14.55
N LYS A 146 12.21 16.97 -13.86
CA LYS A 146 12.78 18.26 -14.26
C LYS A 146 14.11 18.57 -13.58
N ASP A 147 14.58 17.70 -12.69
CA ASP A 147 15.82 17.87 -11.93
C ASP A 147 16.88 16.82 -12.34
N PRO A 148 17.75 17.13 -13.32
CA PRO A 148 18.75 16.18 -13.79
C PRO A 148 19.84 15.85 -12.75
N GLU A 149 20.09 16.76 -11.79
CA GLU A 149 21.05 16.51 -10.72
C GLU A 149 20.53 15.45 -9.76
N LEU A 150 19.27 15.61 -9.31
CA LEU A 150 18.62 14.62 -8.46
C LEU A 150 18.50 13.25 -9.12
N GLN A 151 18.19 13.21 -10.44
CA GLN A 151 18.16 11.97 -11.22
C GLN A 151 19.55 11.30 -11.28
N ALA A 152 20.62 12.07 -11.50
CA ALA A 152 21.96 11.55 -11.53
C ALA A 152 22.40 11.00 -10.15
N MET A 153 22.07 11.69 -9.07
CA MET A 153 22.32 11.24 -7.70
C MET A 153 21.56 9.93 -7.40
N SER A 154 20.31 9.82 -7.80
CA SER A 154 19.52 8.60 -7.63
C SER A 154 20.15 7.42 -8.39
N LYS A 155 20.45 7.60 -9.67
CA LYS A 155 21.07 6.57 -10.51
C LYS A 155 22.42 6.09 -9.97
N ALA A 156 23.22 6.99 -9.39
CA ALA A 156 24.53 6.65 -8.82
C ALA A 156 24.44 5.72 -7.58
N ARG A 157 23.26 5.60 -6.96
CA ARG A 157 23.03 4.71 -5.81
C ARG A 157 22.58 3.31 -6.21
N LEU A 158 22.13 3.14 -7.46
CA LEU A 158 21.60 1.86 -7.95
C LEU A 158 22.76 0.94 -8.37
N ASP A 159 22.62 -0.33 -8.03
CA ASP A 159 23.48 -1.42 -8.50
C ASP A 159 22.66 -2.46 -9.29
N GLU A 160 23.31 -3.51 -9.74
CA GLU A 160 22.71 -4.57 -10.55
C GLU A 160 21.56 -5.34 -9.85
N ASN A 161 21.46 -5.24 -8.51
CA ASN A 161 20.43 -5.90 -7.71
C ASN A 161 19.26 -4.96 -7.40
N CYS A 162 19.35 -3.69 -7.78
CA CYS A 162 18.30 -2.70 -7.54
C CYS A 162 17.28 -2.68 -8.69
N TYR A 163 16.04 -2.44 -8.35
CA TYR A 163 15.04 -2.07 -9.36
C TYR A 163 15.42 -0.72 -9.99
N PRO A 164 15.44 -0.60 -11.33
CA PRO A 164 16.01 0.58 -12.02
C PRO A 164 15.18 1.86 -11.88
N ASP A 165 13.97 1.80 -11.33
CA ASP A 165 13.05 2.92 -11.09
C ASP A 165 12.93 3.90 -12.27
N PRO A 166 12.53 3.43 -13.47
CA PRO A 166 12.53 4.25 -14.67
C PRO A 166 11.58 5.45 -14.60
N GLU A 167 10.52 5.34 -13.80
CA GLU A 167 9.50 6.37 -13.63
C GLU A 167 9.72 7.25 -12.38
N PHE A 168 10.77 7.01 -11.60
CA PHE A 168 11.11 7.72 -10.36
C PHE A 168 10.09 7.59 -9.22
N HIS A 169 9.30 6.53 -9.21
CA HIS A 169 8.30 6.29 -8.17
C HIS A 169 8.97 5.89 -6.85
N LEU A 170 10.00 5.02 -6.88
CA LEU A 170 10.75 4.65 -5.68
C LEU A 170 11.51 5.85 -5.11
N LEU A 171 12.15 6.65 -5.96
CA LEU A 171 12.80 7.89 -5.55
C LEU A 171 11.81 8.87 -4.91
N THR A 172 10.61 8.99 -5.49
CA THR A 172 9.53 9.81 -4.91
C THR A 172 9.12 9.32 -3.53
N MET A 173 9.02 8.01 -3.34
CA MET A 173 8.74 7.43 -2.02
C MET A 173 9.86 7.69 -1.03
N ASP A 174 11.12 7.59 -1.43
CA ASP A 174 12.27 7.96 -0.60
C ASP A 174 12.15 9.42 -0.14
N ILE A 175 11.85 10.35 -1.04
CA ILE A 175 11.67 11.77 -0.72
C ILE A 175 10.53 11.97 0.31
N ILE A 176 9.42 11.25 0.16
CA ILE A 176 8.26 11.39 1.05
C ILE A 176 8.52 10.80 2.44
N TYR A 177 9.35 9.76 2.53
CA TYR A 177 9.58 9.03 3.79
C TYR A 177 10.81 9.51 4.57
N PHE A 178 11.60 10.40 4.01
CA PHE A 178 12.73 11.05 4.67
C PHE A 178 12.31 12.37 5.31
#